data_67779b716e29406cfd184e33a2aa8e7f
#
_entry.id   67779b716e29406cfd184e33a2aa8e7f
#
_cell.length_a   1.000
_cell.length_b   1.000
_cell.length_c   1.000
_cell.angle_alpha   90.00
_cell.angle_beta   90.00
_cell.angle_gamma   90.00
#
_symmetry.space_group_name_H-M   'P 1'
#
loop_
_entity.id
_entity.type
_entity.pdbx_description
1 polymer ?
#
loop_
_entity_poly.entity_id
_entity_poly.type
_entity_poly.pdbx_seq_one_letter_code
_entity_poly.pdbx_strand_id
1 'polypeptide(L)'
;IGPACCDTEMLVHLFEKGMTGIRINLSHADLEEADAWISGIHSAWSRLHDGTPEILIDLRGPELRIGTLGAERLLKEGDGLSLVADGQNNLFDPTEIPVPGTLLVALAPGQEILLDDGRIALKVEEQFRCGSSVAVECTVVRGGVLKSGKSIAAPGVEIQTPTLTERDYRNLARVKQCRITGVMLPFVRNQEDL
;
A
#
# COMPACT_ATOMS: atom_id res chain seq x y z
N ILE A 1 5.39 14.62 -1.21
CA ILE A 1 4.93 15.59 -0.21
C ILE A 1 4.05 14.90 0.82
N GLY A 2 4.04 15.37 2.03
CA GLY A 2 3.24 14.86 3.14
C GLY A 2 3.09 15.93 4.23
N PRO A 3 2.45 15.61 5.37
CA PRO A 3 2.12 16.59 6.41
C PRO A 3 3.31 17.44 6.91
N ALA A 4 4.53 16.88 6.86
CA ALA A 4 5.73 17.58 7.34
C ALA A 4 6.24 18.68 6.39
N CYS A 5 5.80 18.72 5.12
CA CYS A 5 6.31 19.64 4.10
C CYS A 5 5.21 20.19 3.17
N CYS A 6 3.95 20.24 3.62
CA CYS A 6 2.82 20.74 2.84
C CYS A 6 2.49 22.21 3.12
N ASP A 7 3.22 22.88 4.00
CA ASP A 7 3.09 24.30 4.29
C ASP A 7 3.49 25.14 3.07
N THR A 8 2.70 26.18 2.76
CA THR A 8 2.89 26.99 1.54
C THR A 8 4.23 27.74 1.54
N GLU A 9 4.70 28.25 2.66
CA GLU A 9 6.00 28.97 2.73
C GLU A 9 7.17 28.00 2.54
N MET A 10 7.07 26.80 3.10
CA MET A 10 8.02 25.73 2.85
C MET A 10 8.05 25.34 1.37
N LEU A 11 6.89 25.23 0.71
CA LEU A 11 6.80 24.93 -0.71
C LEU A 11 7.43 26.03 -1.58
N VAL A 12 7.19 27.30 -1.26
CA VAL A 12 7.86 28.43 -1.95
C VAL A 12 9.37 28.27 -1.85
N HIS A 13 9.89 28.01 -0.64
CA HIS A 13 11.32 27.85 -0.46
C HIS A 13 11.90 26.65 -1.22
N LEU A 14 11.18 25.55 -1.30
CA LEU A 14 11.59 24.39 -2.09
C LEU A 14 11.63 24.69 -3.60
N PHE A 15 10.64 25.43 -4.13
CA PHE A 15 10.63 25.86 -5.52
C PHE A 15 11.76 26.84 -5.81
N GLU A 16 12.07 27.80 -4.92
CA GLU A 16 13.23 28.69 -5.03
C GLU A 16 14.57 27.94 -5.08
N LYS A 17 14.65 26.77 -4.43
CA LYS A 17 15.84 25.90 -4.46
C LYS A 17 15.88 24.94 -5.65
N GLY A 18 14.96 25.09 -6.61
CA GLY A 18 14.98 24.35 -7.86
C GLY A 18 14.10 23.10 -7.88
N MET A 19 13.18 22.93 -6.96
CA MET A 19 12.16 21.88 -7.08
C MET A 19 11.26 22.19 -8.30
N THR A 20 11.05 21.22 -9.19
CA THR A 20 10.30 21.38 -10.43
C THR A 20 8.93 20.70 -10.39
N GLY A 21 8.74 19.73 -9.52
CA GLY A 21 7.51 18.96 -9.42
C GLY A 21 7.32 18.30 -8.07
N ILE A 22 6.12 17.82 -7.85
CA ILE A 22 5.69 17.23 -6.56
C ILE A 22 5.01 15.90 -6.83
N ARG A 23 5.35 14.89 -6.03
CA ARG A 23 4.62 13.61 -5.97
C ARG A 23 3.80 13.55 -4.70
N ILE A 24 2.51 13.20 -4.85
CA ILE A 24 1.58 12.92 -3.75
C ILE A 24 1.28 11.43 -3.75
N ASN A 25 1.61 10.74 -2.66
CA ASN A 25 1.34 9.31 -2.52
C ASN A 25 -0.07 9.09 -1.95
N LEU A 26 -0.97 8.53 -2.75
CA LEU A 26 -2.37 8.28 -2.39
C LEU A 26 -2.56 7.01 -1.53
N SER A 27 -1.49 6.31 -1.16
CA SER A 27 -1.58 5.26 -0.13
C SER A 27 -1.95 5.83 1.25
N HIS A 28 -1.66 7.12 1.51
CA HIS A 28 -1.84 7.75 2.81
C HIS A 28 -2.99 8.76 2.88
N ALA A 29 -3.45 9.28 1.73
CA ALA A 29 -4.55 10.24 1.66
C ALA A 29 -5.24 10.14 0.29
N ASP A 30 -6.53 10.40 0.21
CA ASP A 30 -7.23 10.60 -1.05
C ASP A 30 -7.04 12.02 -1.58
N LEU A 31 -7.29 12.27 -2.87
CA LEU A 31 -7.22 13.62 -3.44
C LEU A 31 -8.16 14.62 -2.75
N GLU A 32 -9.26 14.15 -2.18
CA GLU A 32 -10.18 14.97 -1.39
C GLU A 32 -9.52 15.45 -0.09
N GLU A 33 -8.80 14.58 0.60
CA GLU A 33 -8.05 14.91 1.82
C GLU A 33 -6.82 15.77 1.50
N ALA A 34 -6.22 15.60 0.31
CA ALA A 34 -5.06 16.35 -0.15
C ALA A 34 -5.41 17.72 -0.77
N ASP A 35 -6.67 18.10 -0.87
CA ASP A 35 -7.12 19.32 -1.57
C ASP A 35 -6.46 20.61 -1.04
N ALA A 36 -6.30 20.71 0.28
CA ALA A 36 -5.60 21.83 0.91
C ALA A 36 -4.11 21.88 0.52
N TRP A 37 -3.45 20.73 0.42
CA TRP A 37 -2.04 20.65 -0.01
C TRP A 37 -1.90 21.05 -1.48
N ILE A 38 -2.80 20.59 -2.34
CA ILE A 38 -2.82 20.89 -3.77
C ILE A 38 -3.03 22.39 -3.98
N SER A 39 -3.95 23.01 -3.24
CA SER A 39 -4.17 24.45 -3.25
C SER A 39 -2.93 25.22 -2.80
N GLY A 40 -2.25 24.77 -1.76
CA GLY A 40 -0.99 25.32 -1.28
C GLY A 40 0.14 25.22 -2.32
N ILE A 41 0.23 24.10 -3.04
CA ILE A 41 1.20 23.89 -4.12
C ILE A 41 0.99 24.91 -5.24
N HIS A 42 -0.24 25.05 -5.72
CA HIS A 42 -0.56 26.04 -6.77
C HIS A 42 -0.31 27.48 -6.32
N SER A 43 -0.64 27.79 -5.05
CA SER A 43 -0.36 29.11 -4.47
C SER A 43 1.14 29.40 -4.37
N ALA A 44 1.93 28.44 -3.90
CA ALA A 44 3.38 28.60 -3.81
C ALA A 44 4.02 28.77 -5.19
N TRP A 45 3.62 27.96 -6.17
CA TRP A 45 4.11 28.05 -7.54
C TRP A 45 3.83 29.41 -8.18
N SER A 46 2.60 29.91 -8.05
CA SER A 46 2.18 31.18 -8.67
C SER A 46 2.91 32.42 -8.12
N ARG A 47 3.62 32.31 -7.00
CA ARG A 47 4.45 33.40 -6.46
C ARG A 47 5.79 33.53 -7.18
N LEU A 48 6.24 32.48 -7.85
CA LEU A 48 7.58 32.39 -8.43
C LEU A 48 7.56 32.16 -9.95
N HIS A 49 6.51 31.53 -10.46
CA HIS A 49 6.45 31.04 -11.84
C HIS A 49 5.05 31.28 -12.45
N ASP A 50 5.02 31.44 -13.78
CA ASP A 50 3.80 31.38 -14.56
C ASP A 50 3.40 29.93 -14.85
N GLY A 51 2.12 29.69 -15.16
CA GLY A 51 1.59 28.38 -15.50
C GLY A 51 1.26 27.50 -14.28
N THR A 52 1.38 26.19 -14.45
CA THR A 52 1.04 25.18 -13.43
C THR A 52 2.25 24.34 -13.05
N PRO A 53 2.41 23.99 -11.76
CA PRO A 53 3.45 23.07 -11.33
C PRO A 53 3.22 21.67 -11.88
N GLU A 54 4.26 20.88 -11.99
CA GLU A 54 4.14 19.44 -12.20
C GLU A 54 3.69 18.76 -10.91
N ILE A 55 2.49 18.15 -10.95
CA ILE A 55 1.94 17.39 -9.82
C ILE A 55 1.66 15.97 -10.30
N LEU A 56 2.41 15.02 -9.76
CA LEU A 56 2.26 13.60 -9.99
C LEU A 56 1.53 12.97 -8.82
N ILE A 57 0.43 12.29 -9.06
CA ILE A 57 -0.18 11.41 -8.07
C ILE A 57 0.28 9.98 -8.27
N ASP A 58 0.59 9.32 -7.17
CA ASP A 58 0.94 7.90 -7.13
C ASP A 58 -0.26 7.15 -6.54
N LEU A 59 -0.96 6.42 -7.42
CA LEU A 59 -2.15 5.65 -7.04
C LEU A 59 -1.78 4.55 -6.05
N ARG A 60 -2.73 4.18 -5.20
CA ARG A 60 -2.51 3.09 -4.26
C ARG A 60 -2.46 1.74 -4.96
N GLY A 61 -3.31 1.54 -5.99
CA GLY A 61 -3.46 0.25 -6.65
C GLY A 61 -3.95 -0.87 -5.71
N PRO A 62 -3.88 -2.12 -6.14
CA PRO A 62 -4.30 -3.29 -5.37
C PRO A 62 -3.23 -3.76 -4.37
N GLU A 63 -2.60 -2.83 -3.64
CA GLU A 63 -1.59 -3.16 -2.64
C GLU A 63 -2.18 -4.09 -1.59
N LEU A 64 -1.53 -5.22 -1.39
CA LEU A 64 -1.93 -6.17 -0.36
C LEU A 64 -1.33 -5.76 0.99
N ARG A 65 -2.18 -5.74 2.01
CA ARG A 65 -1.79 -5.46 3.38
C ARG A 65 -2.40 -6.48 4.32
N ILE A 66 -1.73 -6.75 5.42
CA ILE A 66 -2.33 -7.52 6.50
C ILE A 66 -3.44 -6.70 7.16
N GLY A 67 -4.44 -7.37 7.69
CA GLY A 67 -5.53 -6.74 8.42
C GLY A 67 -5.14 -6.27 9.83
N THR A 68 -6.14 -6.10 10.68
CA THR A 68 -5.96 -5.63 12.05
C THR A 68 -5.49 -6.75 12.97
N LEU A 69 -4.41 -6.51 13.69
CA LEU A 69 -3.93 -7.34 14.80
C LEU A 69 -4.44 -6.77 16.12
N GLY A 70 -4.70 -7.61 17.10
CA GLY A 70 -5.08 -7.16 18.45
C GLY A 70 -3.95 -6.40 19.17
N ALA A 71 -2.68 -6.69 18.84
CA ALA A 71 -1.49 -6.01 19.34
C ALA A 71 -0.32 -6.20 18.35
N GLU A 72 0.74 -5.41 18.52
CA GLU A 72 2.02 -5.66 17.83
C GLU A 72 2.56 -7.03 18.23
N ARG A 73 3.18 -7.76 17.29
CA ARG A 73 3.68 -9.11 17.50
C ARG A 73 5.17 -9.20 17.20
N LEU A 74 5.93 -9.72 18.15
CA LEU A 74 7.33 -10.08 17.89
C LEU A 74 7.35 -11.51 17.34
N LEU A 75 7.66 -11.63 16.05
CA LEU A 75 7.86 -12.92 15.38
C LEU A 75 9.33 -13.30 15.46
N LYS A 76 9.61 -14.55 15.81
CA LYS A 76 10.98 -15.11 15.88
C LYS A 76 11.15 -16.15 14.79
N GLU A 77 12.37 -16.31 14.31
CA GLU A 77 12.72 -17.38 13.38
C GLU A 77 12.35 -18.74 13.95
N GLY A 78 11.66 -19.55 13.14
CA GLY A 78 11.14 -20.86 13.52
C GLY A 78 9.73 -20.84 14.14
N ASP A 79 9.16 -19.67 14.45
CA ASP A 79 7.78 -19.61 14.93
C ASP A 79 6.81 -20.08 13.84
N GLY A 80 5.79 -20.86 14.24
CA GLY A 80 4.66 -21.23 13.40
C GLY A 80 3.53 -20.20 13.52
N LEU A 81 2.87 -19.89 12.40
CA LEU A 81 1.71 -19.02 12.37
C LEU A 81 0.76 -19.36 11.22
N SER A 82 -0.49 -18.94 11.34
CA SER A 82 -1.54 -19.16 10.35
C SER A 82 -1.93 -17.84 9.68
N LEU A 83 -1.94 -17.81 8.36
CA LEU A 83 -2.59 -16.75 7.60
C LEU A 83 -4.06 -17.11 7.42
N VAL A 84 -4.96 -16.19 7.76
CA VAL A 84 -6.41 -16.38 7.70
C VAL A 84 -7.08 -15.22 6.96
N ALA A 85 -8.28 -15.42 6.44
CA ALA A 85 -8.97 -14.35 5.72
C ALA A 85 -9.29 -13.18 6.68
N ASP A 86 -9.07 -11.96 6.19
CA ASP A 86 -9.41 -10.75 6.96
C ASP A 86 -10.88 -10.75 7.37
N GLY A 87 -11.15 -10.40 8.63
CA GLY A 87 -12.47 -10.49 9.26
C GLY A 87 -12.85 -11.90 9.77
N GLN A 88 -12.04 -12.92 9.54
CA GLN A 88 -12.25 -14.28 10.08
C GLN A 88 -11.25 -14.63 11.20
N ASN A 89 -10.26 -13.75 11.42
CA ASN A 89 -9.24 -13.96 12.45
C ASN A 89 -9.78 -13.75 13.87
N ASN A 90 -9.22 -14.50 14.81
CA ASN A 90 -9.37 -14.23 16.22
C ASN A 90 -8.33 -13.17 16.65
N LEU A 91 -8.76 -11.96 16.97
CA LEU A 91 -7.87 -10.86 17.38
C LEU A 91 -7.02 -11.19 18.63
N PHE A 92 -7.46 -12.15 19.43
CA PHE A 92 -6.75 -12.59 20.64
C PHE A 92 -5.81 -13.78 20.40
N ASP A 93 -5.86 -14.39 19.20
CA ASP A 93 -4.92 -15.45 18.84
C ASP A 93 -3.64 -14.83 18.27
N PRO A 94 -2.50 -14.98 18.96
CA PRO A 94 -1.24 -14.42 18.50
C PRO A 94 -0.66 -15.15 17.29
N THR A 95 -1.18 -16.32 16.94
CA THR A 95 -0.68 -17.10 15.80
C THR A 95 -1.40 -16.77 14.49
N GLU A 96 -2.60 -16.16 14.52
CA GLU A 96 -3.36 -15.83 13.34
C GLU A 96 -3.03 -14.43 12.80
N ILE A 97 -2.64 -14.34 11.53
CA ILE A 97 -2.43 -13.09 10.81
C ILE A 97 -3.50 -12.94 9.74
N PRO A 98 -4.38 -11.92 9.83
CA PRO A 98 -5.41 -11.66 8.83
C PRO A 98 -4.79 -11.12 7.54
N VAL A 99 -5.17 -11.70 6.40
CA VAL A 99 -4.70 -11.30 5.07
C VAL A 99 -5.85 -11.32 4.06
N PRO A 100 -5.72 -10.62 2.90
CA PRO A 100 -6.71 -10.70 1.84
C PRO A 100 -6.94 -12.15 1.38
N GLY A 101 -8.21 -12.55 1.27
CA GLY A 101 -8.58 -13.92 0.87
C GLY A 101 -8.07 -14.30 -0.53
N THR A 102 -7.93 -13.33 -1.43
CA THR A 102 -7.35 -13.54 -2.78
C THR A 102 -5.89 -14.03 -2.71
N LEU A 103 -5.13 -13.58 -1.73
CA LEU A 103 -3.77 -14.06 -1.49
C LEU A 103 -3.79 -15.52 -1.03
N LEU A 104 -4.63 -15.86 -0.03
CA LEU A 104 -4.68 -17.20 0.54
C LEU A 104 -4.92 -18.29 -0.50
N VAL A 105 -5.81 -18.04 -1.46
CA VAL A 105 -6.15 -19.04 -2.49
C VAL A 105 -5.05 -19.21 -3.54
N ALA A 106 -4.17 -18.22 -3.68
CA ALA A 106 -3.07 -18.23 -4.64
C ALA A 106 -1.78 -18.86 -4.08
N LEU A 107 -1.68 -18.99 -2.74
CA LEU A 107 -0.49 -19.51 -2.09
C LEU A 107 -0.39 -21.03 -2.19
N ALA A 108 0.83 -21.55 -2.33
CA ALA A 108 1.15 -22.97 -2.34
C ALA A 108 2.35 -23.30 -1.44
N PRO A 109 2.45 -24.53 -0.95
CA PRO A 109 3.59 -24.95 -0.11
C PRO A 109 4.94 -24.65 -0.76
N GLY A 110 5.89 -24.19 0.06
CA GLY A 110 7.25 -23.84 -0.33
C GLY A 110 7.44 -22.40 -0.81
N GLN A 111 6.37 -21.63 -1.04
CA GLN A 111 6.46 -20.23 -1.45
C GLN A 111 6.88 -19.32 -0.30
N GLU A 112 7.56 -18.23 -0.66
CA GLU A 112 7.97 -17.18 0.28
C GLU A 112 6.90 -16.09 0.35
N ILE A 113 6.69 -15.56 1.55
CA ILE A 113 5.87 -14.39 1.81
C ILE A 113 6.71 -13.34 2.51
N LEU A 114 6.64 -12.11 2.04
CA LEU A 114 7.35 -10.97 2.61
C LEU A 114 6.36 -10.02 3.28
N LEU A 115 6.64 -9.63 4.52
CA LEU A 115 5.85 -8.67 5.30
C LEU A 115 6.71 -7.45 5.62
N ASP A 116 6.05 -6.28 5.83
CA ASP A 116 6.69 -5.00 6.20
C ASP A 116 7.87 -4.66 5.26
N ASP A 117 7.58 -4.57 3.96
CA ASP A 117 8.55 -4.27 2.90
C ASP A 117 9.77 -5.23 2.89
N GLY A 118 9.50 -6.50 3.18
CA GLY A 118 10.50 -7.56 3.20
C GLY A 118 11.35 -7.64 4.47
N ARG A 119 11.01 -6.89 5.53
CA ARG A 119 11.71 -7.00 6.82
C ARG A 119 11.48 -8.33 7.51
N ILE A 120 10.28 -8.89 7.34
CA ILE A 120 9.87 -10.20 7.85
C ILE A 120 9.65 -11.13 6.66
N ALA A 121 10.10 -12.37 6.76
CA ALA A 121 9.91 -13.39 5.75
C ALA A 121 9.30 -14.65 6.35
N LEU A 122 8.30 -15.20 5.66
CA LEU A 122 7.62 -16.44 6.01
C LEU A 122 7.79 -17.43 4.88
N LYS A 123 7.72 -18.71 5.21
CA LYS A 123 7.63 -19.80 4.24
C LYS A 123 6.30 -20.50 4.42
N VAL A 124 5.58 -20.72 3.33
CA VAL A 124 4.34 -21.49 3.31
C VAL A 124 4.67 -22.97 3.50
N GLU A 125 4.09 -23.60 4.51
CA GLU A 125 4.23 -25.02 4.76
C GLU A 125 3.05 -25.81 4.22
N GLU A 126 1.82 -25.39 4.51
CA GLU A 126 0.62 -26.11 4.09
C GLU A 126 -0.55 -25.13 3.89
N GLN A 127 -1.49 -25.49 2.98
CA GLN A 127 -2.74 -24.78 2.78
C GLN A 127 -3.90 -25.70 3.17
N PHE A 128 -4.78 -25.21 4.02
CA PHE A 128 -5.96 -25.92 4.49
C PHE A 128 -7.24 -25.27 3.94
N ARG A 129 -8.20 -26.11 3.56
CA ARG A 129 -9.52 -25.66 3.14
C ARG A 129 -10.58 -26.33 4.00
N CYS A 130 -11.45 -25.51 4.61
CA CYS A 130 -12.61 -25.97 5.36
C CYS A 130 -13.84 -25.24 4.86
N GLY A 131 -14.64 -25.93 4.02
CA GLY A 131 -15.77 -25.29 3.32
C GLY A 131 -15.29 -24.16 2.42
N SER A 132 -15.77 -22.93 2.67
CA SER A 132 -15.35 -21.71 1.95
C SER A 132 -14.15 -21.01 2.56
N SER A 133 -13.68 -21.44 3.73
CA SER A 133 -12.55 -20.83 4.41
C SER A 133 -11.23 -21.47 3.96
N VAL A 134 -10.22 -20.62 3.77
CA VAL A 134 -8.85 -21.03 3.46
C VAL A 134 -7.93 -20.47 4.53
N ALA A 135 -7.07 -21.31 5.08
CA ALA A 135 -5.99 -20.93 5.97
C ALA A 135 -4.67 -21.46 5.43
N VAL A 136 -3.57 -20.77 5.70
CA VAL A 136 -2.24 -21.14 5.25
C VAL A 136 -1.29 -21.14 6.44
N GLU A 137 -0.73 -22.32 6.74
CA GLU A 137 0.30 -22.46 7.77
C GLU A 137 1.66 -22.03 7.23
N CYS A 138 2.35 -21.23 8.02
CA CYS A 138 3.65 -20.69 7.67
C CYS A 138 4.65 -20.84 8.80
N THR A 139 5.92 -20.95 8.45
CA THR A 139 7.05 -20.83 9.36
C THR A 139 7.75 -19.49 9.14
N VAL A 140 8.11 -18.81 10.22
CA VAL A 140 8.91 -17.58 10.17
C VAL A 140 10.35 -17.91 9.78
N VAL A 141 10.80 -17.42 8.62
CA VAL A 141 12.18 -17.56 8.14
C VAL A 141 13.04 -16.40 8.61
N ARG A 142 12.48 -15.19 8.65
CA ARG A 142 13.12 -14.01 9.20
C ARG A 142 12.12 -13.24 10.05
N GLY A 143 12.44 -13.10 11.33
CA GLY A 143 11.58 -12.47 12.33
C GLY A 143 11.64 -10.95 12.34
N GLY A 144 10.77 -10.35 13.15
CA GLY A 144 10.68 -8.92 13.35
C GLY A 144 9.41 -8.53 14.09
N VAL A 145 9.22 -7.22 14.33
CA VAL A 145 7.99 -6.70 14.96
C VAL A 145 6.95 -6.43 13.88
N LEU A 146 5.87 -7.19 13.89
CA LEU A 146 4.75 -7.05 12.97
C LEU A 146 3.66 -6.17 13.57
N LYS A 147 3.19 -5.18 12.78
CA LYS A 147 2.11 -4.24 13.13
C LYS A 147 0.97 -4.38 12.14
N SER A 148 -0.25 -3.99 12.56
CA SER A 148 -1.42 -3.93 11.67
C SER A 148 -1.18 -3.11 10.41
N GLY A 149 -1.80 -3.49 9.30
CA GLY A 149 -1.80 -2.75 8.05
C GLY A 149 -0.45 -2.74 7.29
N LYS A 150 0.51 -3.57 7.70
CA LYS A 150 1.80 -3.70 7.00
C LYS A 150 1.63 -4.37 5.65
N SER A 151 2.50 -4.02 4.71
CA SER A 151 2.54 -4.62 3.36
C SER A 151 2.75 -6.12 3.43
N ILE A 152 2.13 -6.85 2.49
CA ILE A 152 2.35 -8.27 2.26
C ILE A 152 2.57 -8.52 0.78
N ALA A 153 3.59 -9.28 0.44
CA ALA A 153 3.90 -9.69 -0.93
C ALA A 153 4.25 -11.18 -0.98
N ALA A 154 3.92 -11.83 -2.06
CA ALA A 154 4.30 -13.21 -2.35
C ALA A 154 5.04 -13.22 -3.70
N PRO A 155 6.37 -13.13 -3.73
CA PRO A 155 7.15 -13.09 -4.97
C PRO A 155 6.88 -14.31 -5.86
N GLY A 156 6.62 -14.08 -7.13
CA GLY A 156 6.33 -15.15 -8.10
C GLY A 156 4.93 -15.75 -8.01
N VAL A 157 4.07 -15.23 -7.13
CA VAL A 157 2.66 -15.65 -7.05
C VAL A 157 1.79 -14.68 -7.85
N GLU A 158 1.04 -15.20 -8.80
CA GLU A 158 0.08 -14.42 -9.58
C GLU A 158 -1.23 -14.30 -8.80
N ILE A 159 -1.56 -13.08 -8.40
CA ILE A 159 -2.78 -12.79 -7.66
C ILE A 159 -3.76 -12.08 -8.59
N GLN A 160 -4.95 -12.65 -8.75
CA GLN A 160 -6.01 -12.10 -9.59
C GLN A 160 -6.65 -10.88 -8.89
N THR A 161 -6.08 -9.70 -9.10
CA THR A 161 -6.62 -8.42 -8.61
C THR A 161 -6.73 -7.42 -9.75
N PRO A 162 -7.75 -6.54 -9.77
CA PRO A 162 -7.80 -5.44 -10.71
C PRO A 162 -6.58 -4.52 -10.55
N THR A 163 -6.07 -3.94 -11.63
CA THR A 163 -4.93 -3.00 -11.60
C THR A 163 -5.30 -1.71 -10.88
N LEU A 164 -6.54 -1.28 -11.01
CA LEU A 164 -7.11 -0.12 -10.33
C LEU A 164 -8.20 -0.55 -9.36
N THR A 165 -8.19 0.04 -8.17
CA THR A 165 -9.24 -0.13 -7.17
C THR A 165 -10.37 0.91 -7.36
N GLU A 166 -11.52 0.69 -6.74
CA GLU A 166 -12.60 1.69 -6.67
C GLU A 166 -12.12 3.03 -6.07
N ARG A 167 -11.15 2.98 -5.17
CA ARG A 167 -10.53 4.17 -4.58
C ARG A 167 -9.70 4.92 -5.64
N ASP A 168 -8.95 4.19 -6.46
CA ASP A 168 -8.18 4.79 -7.54
C ASP A 168 -9.09 5.46 -8.57
N TYR A 169 -10.20 4.82 -8.95
CA TYR A 169 -11.19 5.44 -9.84
C TYR A 169 -11.79 6.74 -9.27
N ARG A 170 -12.11 6.79 -7.98
CA ARG A 170 -12.57 8.04 -7.33
C ARG A 170 -11.53 9.15 -7.40
N ASN A 171 -10.27 8.81 -7.15
CA ASN A 171 -9.17 9.78 -7.26
C ASN A 171 -8.96 10.22 -8.71
N LEU A 172 -8.97 9.32 -9.68
CA LEU A 172 -8.83 9.64 -11.10
C LEU A 172 -9.94 10.58 -11.60
N ALA A 173 -11.17 10.45 -11.12
CA ALA A 173 -12.27 11.33 -11.47
C ALA A 173 -12.01 12.81 -11.08
N ARG A 174 -11.15 13.05 -10.07
CA ARG A 174 -10.81 14.40 -9.57
C ARG A 174 -9.58 15.03 -10.21
N VAL A 175 -8.81 14.28 -11.01
CA VAL A 175 -7.52 14.70 -11.58
C VAL A 175 -7.62 16.07 -12.28
N LYS A 176 -8.63 16.28 -13.12
CA LYS A 176 -8.83 17.55 -13.83
C LYS A 176 -9.15 18.70 -12.88
N GLN A 177 -10.02 18.48 -11.91
CA GLN A 177 -10.41 19.49 -10.93
C GLN A 177 -9.21 19.93 -10.09
N CYS A 178 -8.37 18.98 -9.67
CA CYS A 178 -7.17 19.22 -8.88
C CYS A 178 -5.97 19.70 -9.72
N ARG A 179 -6.11 19.84 -11.05
CA ARG A 179 -5.04 20.23 -11.98
C ARG A 179 -3.79 19.33 -11.84
N ILE A 180 -4.00 18.05 -11.68
CA ILE A 180 -2.93 17.05 -11.66
C ILE A 180 -2.38 16.88 -13.07
N THR A 181 -1.06 16.85 -13.22
CA THR A 181 -0.37 16.78 -14.51
C THR A 181 0.09 15.38 -14.87
N GLY A 182 0.22 14.49 -13.90
CA GLY A 182 0.63 13.11 -14.14
C GLY A 182 0.05 12.12 -13.14
N VAL A 183 -0.08 10.87 -13.57
CA VAL A 183 -0.56 9.75 -12.75
C VAL A 183 0.46 8.62 -12.83
N MET A 184 0.92 8.14 -11.68
CA MET A 184 1.72 6.93 -11.57
C MET A 184 0.80 5.74 -11.28
N LEU A 185 0.93 4.73 -12.12
CA LEU A 185 0.25 3.44 -11.95
C LEU A 185 1.25 2.43 -11.36
N PRO A 186 1.16 2.06 -10.07
CA PRO A 186 2.23 1.30 -9.40
C PRO A 186 2.14 -0.14 -9.75
N PHE A 187 1.33 -0.92 -9.88
CA PHE A 187 1.33 -2.38 -10.00
C PHE A 187 1.05 -2.88 -11.44
N VAL A 188 1.73 -2.30 -12.42
CA VAL A 188 1.65 -2.78 -13.82
C VAL A 188 2.37 -4.13 -13.95
N ARG A 189 1.67 -5.15 -14.41
CA ARG A 189 2.15 -6.52 -14.60
C ARG A 189 2.34 -6.87 -16.06
N ASN A 190 1.49 -6.33 -16.93
CA ASN A 190 1.47 -6.57 -18.37
C ASN A 190 0.90 -5.36 -19.12
N GLN A 191 0.85 -5.42 -20.45
CA GLN A 191 0.36 -4.33 -21.28
C GLN A 191 -1.16 -4.10 -21.16
N GLU A 192 -1.92 -5.09 -20.67
CA GLU A 192 -3.37 -4.98 -20.51
C GLU A 192 -3.76 -4.15 -19.28
N ASP A 193 -2.79 -3.91 -18.41
CA ASP A 193 -2.95 -3.04 -17.23
C ASP A 193 -2.88 -1.55 -17.59
N LEU A 194 -2.52 -1.18 -18.84
CA LEU A 194 -2.37 0.19 -19.34
C LEU A 194 -3.52 0.61 -20.23
#